data_0d9a02c7604c8c9bcce45501efac8b3e
#
_entry.id   0d9a02c7604c8c9bcce45501efac8b3e
#
_cell.length_a   1.000
_cell.length_b   1.000
_cell.length_c   1.000
_cell.angle_alpha   90.00
_cell.angle_beta   90.00
_cell.angle_gamma   90.00
#
_symmetry.space_group_name_H-M   'P 1'
#
loop_
_entity.id
_entity.type
_entity.pdbx_description
1 polymer ?
#
loop_
_entity_poly.entity_id
_entity_poly.type
_entity_poly.pdbx_seq_one_letter_code
_entity_poly.pdbx_strand_id
1 'polypeptide(L)'
;MKKSTLPGLFLVLAASALAAPAPVLLKKGMAFQSAKRELHRGGWAPQAMHVKDQYSYTDAEKALLDNGVKGIEGCAVDRPVCIVHYTKGKACLRVIIWGEQYKDLEISYWDSQCPPEEAL
;
A
#
# COMPACT_ATOMS: atom_id res chain seq x y z
N MET A 1 -11.76 5.28 -60.83
CA MET A 1 -11.57 5.20 -60.35
C MET A 1 -11.47 5.03 -59.34
N LYS A 2 -11.43 4.94 -58.60
CA LYS A 2 -11.36 4.79 -57.68
C LYS A 2 -10.70 4.80 -56.81
N LYS A 3 -10.55 4.85 -55.88
CA LYS A 3 -9.96 4.89 -55.09
C LYS A 3 -9.87 4.60 -54.01
N SER A 4 -9.73 4.29 -53.37
CA SER A 4 -9.57 3.85 -52.38
C SER A 4 -8.99 4.15 -51.47
N THR A 5 -9.06 4.26 -50.80
CA THR A 5 -8.53 4.62 -49.94
C THR A 5 -8.48 4.14 -48.78
N LEU A 6 -8.14 3.95 -48.20
CA LEU A 6 -7.91 3.44 -47.18
C LEU A 6 -7.62 3.89 -46.11
N PRO A 7 -7.86 3.88 -45.43
CA PRO A 7 -7.70 4.19 -44.40
C PRO A 7 -7.00 3.91 -43.53
N GLY A 8 -6.72 4.26 -43.04
CA GLY A 8 -6.02 4.13 -42.23
C GLY A 8 -6.02 3.58 -41.20
N LEU A 9 -5.74 3.32 -40.77
CA LEU A 9 -5.64 2.61 -39.85
C LEU A 9 -5.10 3.00 -38.77
N PHE A 10 -5.26 3.03 -37.98
CA PHE A 10 -4.82 3.41 -36.94
C PHE A 10 -4.49 2.70 -35.98
N LEU A 11 -3.94 2.63 -35.57
CA LEU A 11 -3.44 2.01 -34.77
C LEU A 11 -3.29 2.51 -33.67
N VAL A 12 -3.68 2.44 -32.95
CA VAL A 12 -3.66 2.90 -31.91
C VAL A 12 -3.05 2.26 -31.05
N LEU A 13 -2.25 2.41 -30.66
CA LEU A 13 -1.60 1.85 -29.84
C LEU A 13 -1.75 2.09 -28.66
N ALA A 14 -2.23 1.83 -28.10
CA ALA A 14 -2.43 1.78 -26.94
C ALA A 14 -1.38 1.71 -26.12
N ALA A 15 -1.00 2.43 -25.68
CA ALA A 15 -0.01 2.46 -25.04
C ALA A 15 -0.07 1.92 -23.84
N SER A 16 0.01 1.29 -23.50
CA SER A 16 0.13 0.80 -22.49
C SER A 16 0.35 1.13 -21.43
N ALA A 17 0.06 1.47 -21.11
CA ALA A 17 0.10 1.80 -20.09
C ALA A 17 0.60 1.19 -19.04
N LEU A 18 1.43 1.11 -18.84
CA LEU A 18 1.95 0.67 -17.88
C LEU A 18 1.99 1.49 -16.96
N ALA A 19 1.32 1.93 -16.72
CA ALA A 19 1.46 2.83 -15.99
C ALA A 19 1.68 2.61 -14.65
N ALA A 20 2.15 3.47 -14.00
CA ALA A 20 2.22 3.46 -12.61
C ALA A 20 0.83 3.30 -12.08
N PRO A 21 0.63 2.68 -10.96
CA PRO A 21 -0.68 2.62 -10.34
C PRO A 21 -1.21 4.03 -10.14
N ALA A 22 -2.50 4.15 -10.15
CA ALA A 22 -3.11 5.42 -9.88
C ALA A 22 -2.57 5.97 -8.57
N PRO A 23 -2.36 7.26 -8.47
CA PRO A 23 -1.86 7.82 -7.25
C PRO A 23 -2.78 7.51 -6.09
N VAL A 24 -2.21 7.21 -4.97
CA VAL A 24 -2.96 6.96 -3.78
C VAL A 24 -3.31 8.31 -3.17
N LEU A 25 -4.55 8.46 -2.76
CA LEU A 25 -4.97 9.72 -2.17
C LEU A 25 -4.71 9.71 -0.67
N LEU A 26 -3.45 9.70 -0.31
CA LEU A 26 -3.06 9.78 1.08
C LEU A 26 -2.66 11.20 1.44
N LYS A 27 -2.91 11.56 2.66
CA LYS A 27 -2.50 12.86 3.19
C LYS A 27 -1.89 12.66 4.55
N LYS A 28 -0.83 13.40 4.83
CA LYS A 28 -0.24 13.38 6.14
C LYS A 28 -1.27 13.84 7.16
N GLY A 29 -1.39 13.09 8.23
CA GLY A 29 -2.37 13.41 9.27
C GLY A 29 -3.75 12.83 9.07
N MET A 30 -4.01 12.21 7.91
CA MET A 30 -5.34 11.62 7.74
C MET A 30 -5.46 10.38 8.60
N ALA A 31 -6.67 10.09 9.03
CA ALA A 31 -6.92 8.92 9.87
C ALA A 31 -6.56 7.64 9.12
N PHE A 32 -5.87 6.73 9.80
CA PHE A 32 -5.47 5.47 9.18
C PHE A 32 -6.67 4.67 8.71
N GLN A 33 -7.77 4.71 9.44
CA GLN A 33 -8.96 3.98 9.03
C GLN A 33 -9.51 4.51 7.71
N SER A 34 -9.42 5.82 7.49
CA SER A 34 -9.82 6.40 6.21
C SER A 34 -8.84 5.99 5.11
N ALA A 35 -7.56 6.02 5.43
CA ALA A 35 -6.54 5.61 4.47
C ALA A 35 -6.73 4.16 4.04
N LYS A 36 -7.06 3.28 4.98
CA LYS A 36 -7.31 1.87 4.67
C LYS A 36 -8.42 1.73 3.64
N ARG A 37 -9.49 2.50 3.79
CA ARG A 37 -10.60 2.45 2.85
C ARG A 37 -10.18 2.96 1.47
N GLU A 38 -9.41 4.05 1.45
CA GLU A 38 -8.95 4.59 0.18
C GLU A 38 -8.00 3.63 -0.53
N LEU A 39 -7.12 2.99 0.22
CA LEU A 39 -6.21 2.01 -0.35
C LEU A 39 -6.99 0.83 -0.93
N HIS A 40 -7.96 0.33 -0.19
CA HIS A 40 -8.78 -0.78 -0.66
C HIS A 40 -9.52 -0.40 -1.95
N ARG A 41 -10.13 0.77 -1.99
CA ARG A 41 -10.81 1.24 -3.20
C ARG A 41 -9.86 1.35 -4.37
N GLY A 42 -8.63 1.74 -4.11
CA GLY A 42 -7.62 1.88 -5.16
C GLY A 42 -7.00 0.57 -5.61
N GLY A 43 -7.43 -0.56 -5.04
CA GLY A 43 -6.93 -1.86 -5.44
C GLY A 43 -5.64 -2.27 -4.72
N TRP A 44 -5.27 -1.57 -3.66
CA TRP A 44 -4.11 -1.94 -2.86
C TRP A 44 -4.52 -2.99 -1.84
N ALA A 45 -3.69 -3.99 -1.69
CA ALA A 45 -3.91 -5.06 -0.72
C ALA A 45 -2.76 -5.08 0.27
N PRO A 46 -3.02 -5.42 1.53
CA PRO A 46 -1.94 -5.58 2.48
C PRO A 46 -0.95 -6.63 2.00
N GLN A 47 0.32 -6.33 2.13
CA GLN A 47 1.38 -7.28 1.81
C GLN A 47 1.49 -8.30 2.93
N ALA A 48 1.54 -9.59 2.58
CA ALA A 48 1.74 -10.60 3.60
C ALA A 48 3.13 -10.43 4.20
N MET A 49 3.19 -10.34 5.51
CA MET A 49 4.45 -10.12 6.22
C MET A 49 4.67 -11.23 7.21
N HIS A 50 5.91 -11.52 7.53
CA HIS A 50 6.31 -12.47 8.56
C HIS A 50 5.76 -13.88 8.33
N VAL A 51 5.67 -14.27 7.07
CA VAL A 51 5.15 -15.60 6.74
C VAL A 51 6.18 -16.67 7.03
N LYS A 52 7.45 -16.35 6.86
CA LYS A 52 8.50 -17.35 6.94
C LYS A 52 9.44 -17.18 8.12
N ASP A 53 9.52 -15.99 8.68
CA ASP A 53 10.36 -15.78 9.84
C ASP A 53 9.57 -16.14 11.09
N GLN A 54 10.21 -16.39 12.18
CA GLN A 54 9.50 -16.73 13.39
C GLN A 54 9.32 -15.49 14.23
N TYR A 55 8.64 -14.53 13.66
CA TYR A 55 8.51 -13.20 14.23
C TYR A 55 7.59 -13.22 15.45
N SER A 56 8.04 -12.62 16.52
CA SER A 56 7.23 -12.46 17.73
C SER A 56 6.67 -11.04 17.74
N TYR A 57 5.37 -10.95 17.63
CA TYR A 57 4.71 -9.64 17.63
C TYR A 57 4.73 -9.03 19.01
N THR A 58 4.96 -7.73 19.07
CA THR A 58 4.85 -6.95 20.29
C THR A 58 3.38 -6.72 20.63
N ASP A 59 3.12 -6.21 21.82
CA ASP A 59 1.74 -5.92 22.21
C ASP A 59 1.11 -4.87 21.28
N ALA A 60 1.89 -3.86 20.87
CA ALA A 60 1.39 -2.85 19.96
C ALA A 60 1.02 -3.46 18.62
N GLU A 61 1.84 -4.36 18.13
CA GLU A 61 1.57 -5.03 16.86
C GLU A 61 0.35 -5.95 16.96
N LYS A 62 0.22 -6.64 18.09
CA LYS A 62 -0.93 -7.50 18.31
C LYS A 62 -2.23 -6.70 18.34
N ALA A 63 -2.18 -5.51 18.92
CA ALA A 63 -3.36 -4.64 18.93
C ALA A 63 -3.79 -4.26 17.53
N LEU A 64 -2.83 -4.03 16.63
CA LEU A 64 -3.15 -3.76 15.24
C LEU A 64 -3.75 -4.99 14.58
N LEU A 65 -3.16 -6.15 14.80
CA LEU A 65 -3.68 -7.39 14.23
C LEU A 65 -5.11 -7.65 14.71
N ASP A 66 -5.36 -7.40 15.99
CA ASP A 66 -6.69 -7.59 16.57
C ASP A 66 -7.72 -6.67 15.94
N ASN A 67 -7.28 -5.54 15.41
CA ASN A 67 -8.15 -4.60 14.71
C ASN A 67 -8.15 -4.82 13.20
N GLY A 68 -7.64 -5.97 12.77
CA GLY A 68 -7.70 -6.34 11.37
C GLY A 68 -6.66 -5.71 10.48
N VAL A 69 -5.64 -5.09 11.04
CA VAL A 69 -4.56 -4.52 10.25
C VAL A 69 -3.61 -5.63 9.85
N LYS A 70 -3.34 -5.72 8.57
CA LYS A 70 -2.42 -6.70 8.02
C LYS A 70 -1.28 -5.96 7.35
N GLY A 71 -0.25 -6.69 7.00
CA GLY A 71 0.89 -6.07 6.33
C GLY A 71 1.84 -5.36 7.27
N ILE A 72 1.81 -5.70 8.54
CA ILE A 72 2.64 -5.04 9.54
C ILE A 72 4.06 -5.54 9.46
N GLU A 73 4.99 -4.64 9.17
CA GLU A 73 6.40 -4.97 9.31
C GLU A 73 6.81 -4.94 10.77
N GLY A 74 6.41 -3.91 11.47
CA GLY A 74 6.72 -3.79 12.89
C GLY A 74 6.40 -2.43 13.42
N CYS A 75 6.47 -2.31 14.74
CA CYS A 75 6.28 -1.06 15.45
C CYS A 75 7.52 -0.76 16.27
N ALA A 76 7.83 0.53 16.40
CA ALA A 76 8.93 0.93 17.28
C ALA A 76 8.56 0.65 18.73
N VAL A 77 9.56 0.36 19.56
CA VAL A 77 9.30 0.08 20.96
C VAL A 77 9.32 1.34 21.81
N ASP A 78 9.93 2.40 21.31
CA ASP A 78 10.12 3.62 22.09
C ASP A 78 9.20 4.75 21.66
N ARG A 79 8.32 4.53 20.71
CA ARG A 79 7.40 5.57 20.24
C ARG A 79 6.28 4.92 19.44
N PRO A 80 5.14 5.58 19.32
CA PRO A 80 3.96 4.97 18.71
C PRO A 80 4.00 5.08 17.17
N VAL A 81 4.94 4.39 16.56
CA VAL A 81 5.13 4.39 15.12
C VAL A 81 5.15 2.96 14.62
N CYS A 82 4.40 2.68 13.58
CA CYS A 82 4.38 1.36 12.96
C CYS A 82 4.53 1.48 11.45
N ILE A 83 5.06 0.43 10.85
CA ILE A 83 5.23 0.35 9.40
C ILE A 83 4.30 -0.71 8.86
N VAL A 84 3.51 -0.33 7.86
CA VAL A 84 2.57 -1.24 7.21
C VAL A 84 2.83 -1.22 5.71
N HIS A 85 2.77 -2.38 5.09
CA HIS A 85 3.06 -2.52 3.67
C HIS A 85 1.82 -2.93 2.89
N TYR A 86 1.69 -2.34 1.71
CA TYR A 86 0.64 -2.67 0.76
C TYR A 86 1.27 -2.99 -0.59
N THR A 87 0.53 -3.70 -1.41
CA THR A 87 0.98 -4.04 -2.74
C THR A 87 -0.17 -3.91 -3.73
N LYS A 88 0.16 -3.56 -4.95
CA LYS A 88 -0.80 -3.53 -6.04
C LYS A 88 -0.06 -4.00 -7.28
N GLY A 89 -0.31 -5.25 -7.68
CA GLY A 89 0.50 -5.86 -8.70
C GLY A 89 1.95 -5.92 -8.23
N LYS A 90 2.84 -5.32 -8.98
CA LYS A 90 4.25 -5.29 -8.61
C LYS A 90 4.62 -4.01 -7.87
N ALA A 91 3.67 -3.13 -7.68
CA ALA A 91 3.95 -1.86 -6.99
C ALA A 91 3.90 -2.07 -5.48
N CYS A 92 4.80 -1.41 -4.80
CA CYS A 92 4.87 -1.43 -3.34
C CYS A 92 4.47 -0.09 -2.78
N LEU A 93 3.87 -0.11 -1.61
CA LEU A 93 3.56 1.09 -0.88
C LEU A 93 3.86 0.83 0.59
N ARG A 94 4.76 1.63 1.15
CA ARG A 94 5.08 1.56 2.57
C ARG A 94 4.42 2.73 3.27
N VAL A 95 3.68 2.44 4.32
CA VAL A 95 2.94 3.46 5.06
C VAL A 95 3.42 3.48 6.49
N ILE A 96 3.78 4.65 6.97
CA ILE A 96 4.19 4.85 8.36
C ILE A 96 3.01 5.47 9.08
N ILE A 97 2.57 4.84 10.14
CA ILE A 97 1.44 5.31 10.93
C ILE A 97 1.88 5.66 12.34
N TRP A 98 1.20 6.62 12.92
CA TRP A 98 1.54 7.17 14.22
C TRP A 98 0.29 7.23 15.08
N GLY A 99 0.41 6.82 16.31
CA GLY A 99 -0.69 6.92 17.27
C GLY A 99 -0.63 5.85 18.34
N GLU A 100 -1.19 6.18 19.50
CA GLU A 100 -1.15 5.29 20.66
C GLU A 100 -2.22 4.21 20.60
N GLN A 101 -3.35 4.50 19.99
CA GLN A 101 -4.45 3.56 19.91
C GLN A 101 -4.93 3.49 18.46
N TYR A 102 -5.49 2.34 18.11
CA TYR A 102 -5.94 2.11 16.73
C TYR A 102 -6.85 3.24 16.22
N LYS A 103 -7.78 3.69 17.05
CA LYS A 103 -8.73 4.72 16.61
C LYS A 103 -8.07 6.06 16.36
N ASP A 104 -6.87 6.27 16.89
CA ASP A 104 -6.18 7.55 16.77
C ASP A 104 -5.03 7.51 15.76
N LEU A 105 -4.84 6.39 15.09
CA LEU A 105 -3.73 6.26 14.15
C LEU A 105 -3.89 7.20 12.96
N GLU A 106 -2.80 7.85 12.59
CA GLU A 106 -2.75 8.78 11.48
C GLU A 106 -1.62 8.41 10.54
N ILE A 107 -1.78 8.80 9.29
CA ILE A 107 -0.71 8.66 8.30
C ILE A 107 0.37 9.69 8.62
N SER A 108 1.58 9.21 8.84
CA SER A 108 2.71 10.06 9.10
C SER A 108 3.54 10.28 7.84
N TYR A 109 3.68 9.23 7.04
CA TYR A 109 4.55 9.26 5.88
C TYR A 109 4.26 8.05 5.01
N TRP A 110 4.58 8.12 3.73
CA TRP A 110 4.49 6.96 2.86
C TRP A 110 5.48 7.10 1.71
N ASP A 111 5.88 5.95 1.17
CA ASP A 111 6.72 5.91 -0.01
C ASP A 111 6.50 4.59 -0.74
N SER A 112 7.21 4.38 -1.82
CA SER A 112 7.04 3.18 -2.63
C SER A 112 8.09 2.11 -2.35
N GLN A 113 8.65 2.12 -1.17
CA GLN A 113 9.67 1.15 -0.80
C GLN A 113 9.03 -0.21 -0.52
N CYS A 114 9.57 -1.24 -1.14
CA CYS A 114 9.10 -2.60 -0.89
C CYS A 114 9.62 -3.09 0.45
N PRO A 115 8.95 -4.06 1.06
CA PRO A 115 9.42 -4.58 2.34
C PRO A 115 10.76 -5.30 2.20
N PRO A 116 11.54 -5.34 3.27
CA PRO A 116 12.76 -6.14 3.26
C PRO A 116 12.40 -7.61 3.09
N GLU A 117 13.19 -8.32 2.33
CA GLU A 117 12.90 -9.73 2.05
C GLU A 117 12.84 -10.55 3.32
N GLU A 118 13.68 -10.25 4.28
CA GLU A 118 13.72 -11.03 5.51
C GLU A 118 12.48 -10.84 6.38
N ALA A 119 11.65 -9.86 6.09
CA ALA A 119 10.43 -9.63 6.84
C ALA A 119 9.19 -10.19 6.13
N LEU A 120 9.36 -10.86 5.01
CA LEU A 120 8.24 -11.47 4.28
C LEU A 120 7.84 -12.88 4.78
#